data_270c17b7ef8d27e4fd1f0d16c48ce871
#
_entry.id   270c17b7ef8d27e4fd1f0d16c48ce871
#
_cell.length_a   1.000
_cell.length_b   1.000
_cell.length_c   1.000
_cell.angle_alpha   90.00
_cell.angle_beta   90.00
_cell.angle_gamma   90.00
#
_symmetry.space_group_name_H-M   'P 1'
#
loop_
_entity.id
_entity.type
_entity.pdbx_description
1 polymer ?
#
loop_
_entity_poly.entity_id
_entity_poly.type
_entity_poly.pdbx_seq_one_letter_code
_entity_poly.pdbx_strand_id
1 'polypeptide(L)'
;MGRVADMIRAKLSEGLRPTRLDIIDVSHRHAGHAGARPEGESHFHVAVVSAAFAGQSRVARQRLVYGLLAEELRSDIHALSLTTLTPEEDRN
;
A
#
# COMPACT_ATOMS: atom_id res chain seq x y z
N MET A 1 12.96 5.70 -7.17
CA MET A 1 12.12 5.11 -6.13
C MET A 1 12.80 3.87 -5.57
N GLY A 2 12.56 3.52 -4.32
CA GLY A 2 13.26 2.42 -3.70
C GLY A 2 12.71 1.05 -4.08
N ARG A 3 13.45 0.01 -3.74
CA ARG A 3 13.14 -1.38 -4.06
C ARG A 3 11.78 -1.83 -3.52
N VAL A 4 11.48 -1.49 -2.26
CA VAL A 4 10.23 -1.92 -1.64
C VAL A 4 9.04 -1.22 -2.27
N ALA A 5 9.15 0.09 -2.49
CA ALA A 5 8.09 0.86 -3.17
C ALA A 5 7.83 0.31 -4.58
N ASP A 6 8.88 -0.07 -5.30
CA ASP A 6 8.75 -0.65 -6.64
C ASP A 6 8.03 -2.00 -6.60
N MET A 7 8.30 -2.82 -5.58
CA MET A 7 7.62 -4.10 -5.40
C MET A 7 6.15 -3.91 -5.08
N ILE A 8 5.82 -2.95 -4.21
CA ILE A 8 4.42 -2.61 -3.90
C ILE A 8 3.69 -2.22 -5.18
N ARG A 9 4.30 -1.33 -5.96
CA ARG A 9 3.69 -0.84 -7.20
C ARG A 9 3.45 -1.98 -8.18
N ALA A 10 4.43 -2.85 -8.38
CA ALA A 10 4.32 -3.96 -9.31
C ALA A 10 3.19 -4.92 -8.91
N LYS A 11 3.15 -5.31 -7.64
CA LYS A 11 2.16 -6.27 -7.16
C LYS A 11 0.75 -5.73 -7.18
N LEU A 12 0.56 -4.48 -6.77
CA LEU A 12 -0.77 -3.87 -6.77
C LEU A 12 -1.24 -3.55 -8.19
N SER A 13 -0.33 -3.12 -9.06
CA SER A 13 -0.68 -2.86 -10.46
C SER A 13 -1.14 -4.12 -11.15
N GLU A 14 -0.44 -5.22 -10.92
CA GLU A 14 -0.80 -6.51 -11.53
C GLU A 14 -2.09 -7.08 -10.94
N GLY A 15 -2.23 -7.02 -9.61
CA GLY A 15 -3.35 -7.66 -8.93
C GLY A 15 -4.65 -6.87 -8.97
N LEU A 16 -4.60 -5.56 -9.02
CA LEU A 16 -5.79 -4.70 -8.89
C LEU A 16 -6.04 -3.82 -10.11
N ARG A 17 -5.07 -3.67 -10.99
CA ARG A 17 -5.16 -2.80 -12.18
C ARG A 17 -5.75 -1.44 -11.84
N PRO A 18 -5.12 -0.71 -10.92
CA PRO A 18 -5.69 0.53 -10.40
C PRO A 18 -5.72 1.65 -11.44
N THR A 19 -6.73 2.51 -11.31
CA THR A 19 -6.79 3.74 -12.11
C THR A 19 -5.89 4.81 -11.50
N ARG A 20 -5.60 4.68 -10.19
CA ARG A 20 -4.64 5.55 -9.51
C ARG A 20 -3.96 4.76 -8.40
N LEU A 21 -2.67 4.99 -8.24
CA LEU A 21 -1.88 4.33 -7.20
C LEU A 21 -0.81 5.30 -6.70
N ASP A 22 -0.93 5.69 -5.45
CA ASP A 22 0.03 6.57 -4.79
C ASP A 22 0.71 5.81 -3.66
N ILE A 23 2.03 5.76 -3.68
CA ILE A 23 2.82 5.08 -2.66
C ILE A 23 3.73 6.12 -2.03
N ILE A 24 3.54 6.34 -0.73
CA ILE A 24 4.29 7.34 0.01
C ILE A 24 5.09 6.65 1.09
N ASP A 25 6.41 6.82 1.05
CA ASP A 25 7.30 6.33 2.10
C ASP A 25 7.27 7.36 3.23
N VAL A 26 6.73 6.95 4.38
CA VAL A 26 6.62 7.81 5.55
C VAL A 26 7.59 7.37 6.66
N SER A 27 8.58 6.58 6.30
CA SER A 27 9.54 6.04 7.27
C SER A 27 10.26 7.12 8.07
N HIS A 28 10.54 8.26 7.45
CA HIS A 28 11.24 9.35 8.12
C HIS A 28 10.43 9.94 9.30
N ARG A 29 9.11 9.78 9.30
CA ARG A 29 8.25 10.23 10.40
C ARG A 29 8.39 9.34 11.62
N HIS A 30 9.00 8.18 11.45
CA HIS A 30 9.16 7.18 12.48
C HIS A 30 10.63 6.96 12.83
N ALA A 31 11.51 7.84 12.38
CA ALA A 31 12.95 7.73 12.66
C ALA A 31 13.19 7.68 14.17
N GLY A 32 13.99 6.70 14.59
CA GLY A 32 14.26 6.48 16.01
C GLY A 32 13.28 5.53 16.69
N HIS A 33 12.18 5.18 16.06
CA HIS A 33 11.22 4.20 16.60
C HIS A 33 11.64 2.78 16.24
N ALA A 34 11.20 1.82 17.05
CA ALA A 34 11.44 0.41 16.74
C ALA A 34 10.86 0.07 15.38
N GLY A 35 11.62 -0.64 14.56
CA GLY A 35 11.19 -1.03 13.23
C GLY A 35 11.54 -0.03 12.13
N ALA A 36 11.87 1.21 12.48
CA ALA A 36 12.31 2.19 11.49
C ALA A 36 13.75 1.90 11.06
N ARG A 37 14.02 2.05 9.77
CA ARG A 37 15.36 1.86 9.22
C ARG A 37 15.93 3.19 8.76
N PRO A 38 17.26 3.40 8.91
CA PRO A 38 17.89 4.65 8.47
C PRO A 38 17.66 4.95 6.99
N GLU A 39 17.64 3.93 6.14
CA GLU A 39 17.43 4.07 4.70
C GLU A 39 15.97 4.26 4.31
N GLY A 40 15.03 4.19 5.27
CA GLY A 40 13.61 4.29 4.98
C GLY A 40 13.03 2.99 4.46
N GLU A 41 11.91 3.07 3.74
CA GLU A 41 11.22 1.93 3.11
C GLU A 41 10.68 0.89 4.08
N SER A 42 10.35 1.31 5.31
CA SER A 42 9.77 0.41 6.31
C SER A 42 8.33 0.78 6.65
N HIS A 43 7.93 2.04 6.44
CA HIS A 43 6.59 2.53 6.76
C HIS A 43 6.03 3.24 5.53
N PHE A 44 4.85 2.77 5.08
CA PHE A 44 4.24 3.30 3.86
C PHE A 44 2.79 3.69 4.06
N HIS A 45 2.36 4.70 3.33
CA HIS A 45 0.94 4.96 3.08
C HIS A 45 0.67 4.70 1.60
N VAL A 46 -0.33 3.87 1.32
CA VAL A 46 -0.70 3.54 -0.06
C VAL A 46 -2.16 3.91 -0.31
N ALA A 47 -2.39 4.74 -1.31
CA ALA A 47 -3.73 5.04 -1.80
C ALA A 47 -3.91 4.32 -3.13
N VAL A 48 -4.89 3.45 -3.19
CA VAL A 48 -5.17 2.68 -4.40
C VAL A 48 -6.63 2.80 -4.80
N VAL A 49 -6.86 3.14 -6.06
CA VAL A 49 -8.18 3.29 -6.65
C VAL A 49 -8.35 2.21 -7.69
N SER A 50 -9.32 1.32 -7.48
CA SER A 50 -9.52 0.18 -8.38
C SER A 50 -10.97 -0.24 -8.45
N ALA A 51 -11.42 -0.58 -9.66
CA ALA A 51 -12.74 -1.15 -9.88
C ALA A 51 -12.91 -2.51 -9.17
N ALA A 52 -11.82 -3.18 -8.85
CA ALA A 52 -11.85 -4.45 -8.13
C ALA A 52 -12.45 -4.31 -6.73
N PHE A 53 -12.49 -3.10 -6.18
CA PHE A 53 -13.06 -2.86 -4.86
C PHE A 53 -14.57 -2.68 -4.87
N ALA A 54 -15.20 -2.63 -6.04
CA ALA A 54 -16.65 -2.42 -6.14
C ALA A 54 -17.40 -3.55 -5.43
N GLY A 55 -18.38 -3.16 -4.61
CA GLY A 55 -19.19 -4.11 -3.86
C GLY A 55 -18.49 -4.72 -2.64
N GLN A 56 -17.27 -4.30 -2.34
CA GLN A 56 -16.51 -4.84 -1.22
C GLN A 56 -16.46 -3.88 -0.05
N SER A 57 -16.55 -4.44 1.17
CA SER A 57 -16.40 -3.66 2.38
C SER A 57 -14.97 -3.13 2.49
N ARG A 58 -14.79 -2.14 3.35
CA ARG A 58 -13.45 -1.58 3.60
C ARG A 58 -12.50 -2.67 4.10
N VAL A 59 -12.96 -3.54 4.98
CA VAL A 59 -12.13 -4.63 5.51
C VAL A 59 -11.74 -5.61 4.40
N ALA A 60 -12.70 -5.95 3.53
CA ALA A 60 -12.42 -6.86 2.41
C ALA A 60 -11.38 -6.29 1.46
N ARG A 61 -11.47 -4.98 1.19
CA ARG A 61 -10.49 -4.29 0.34
C ARG A 61 -9.09 -4.32 0.96
N GLN A 62 -9.00 -4.09 2.26
CA GLN A 62 -7.73 -4.13 2.96
C GLN A 62 -7.12 -5.52 2.92
N ARG A 63 -7.95 -6.55 3.08
CA ARG A 63 -7.49 -7.94 3.01
C ARG A 63 -6.93 -8.29 1.63
N LEU A 64 -7.54 -7.76 0.58
CA LEU A 64 -7.01 -7.94 -0.77
C LEU A 64 -5.60 -7.38 -0.89
N VAL A 65 -5.41 -6.16 -0.44
CA VAL A 65 -4.10 -5.50 -0.52
C VAL A 65 -3.08 -6.22 0.35
N TYR A 66 -3.43 -6.57 1.58
CA TYR A 66 -2.52 -7.29 2.47
C TYR A 66 -2.14 -8.65 1.90
N GLY A 67 -3.08 -9.33 1.24
CA GLY A 67 -2.77 -10.60 0.61
C GLY A 67 -1.76 -10.47 -0.52
N LEU A 68 -1.90 -9.43 -1.33
CA LEU A 68 -0.96 -9.17 -2.42
C LEU A 68 0.43 -8.80 -1.93
N LEU A 69 0.52 -8.17 -0.75
CA LEU A 69 1.78 -7.70 -0.18
C LEU A 69 2.26 -8.59 0.98
N ALA A 70 1.76 -9.81 1.09
CA ALA A 70 2.03 -10.67 2.23
C ALA A 70 3.52 -10.89 2.48
N GLU A 71 4.30 -11.09 1.43
CA GLU A 71 5.74 -11.31 1.56
C GLU A 71 6.46 -10.08 2.12
N GLU A 72 6.13 -8.91 1.57
CA GLU A 72 6.73 -7.65 1.99
C GLU A 72 6.36 -7.30 3.42
N LEU A 73 5.12 -7.61 3.82
CA LEU A 73 4.66 -7.35 5.18
C LEU A 73 5.37 -8.22 6.21
N ARG A 74 5.86 -9.39 5.80
CA ARG A 74 6.61 -10.27 6.70
C ARG A 74 8.06 -9.87 6.85
N SER A 75 8.63 -9.14 5.88
CA SER A 75 10.06 -8.87 5.86
C SER A 75 10.41 -7.38 5.83
N ASP A 76 9.94 -6.66 4.82
CA ASP A 76 10.41 -5.30 4.56
C ASP A 76 9.52 -4.20 5.13
N ILE A 77 8.19 -4.41 5.06
CA ILE A 77 7.24 -3.39 5.51
C ILE A 77 6.91 -3.61 6.97
N HIS A 78 7.26 -2.64 7.81
CA HIS A 78 6.96 -2.70 9.25
C HIS A 78 5.54 -2.19 9.54
N ALA A 79 5.11 -1.16 8.83
CA ALA A 79 3.77 -0.61 8.98
C ALA A 79 3.23 -0.15 7.63
N LEU A 80 1.93 -0.37 7.42
CA LEU A 80 1.27 -0.02 6.18
C LEU A 80 -0.10 0.55 6.49
N SER A 81 -0.37 1.78 6.02
CA SER A 81 -1.70 2.35 6.07
C SER A 81 -2.27 2.45 4.66
N LEU A 82 -3.58 2.27 4.53
CA LEU A 82 -4.23 2.15 3.24
C LEU A 82 -5.40 3.12 3.10
N THR A 83 -5.55 3.64 1.88
CA THR A 83 -6.79 4.25 1.41
C THR A 83 -7.21 3.45 0.19
N THR A 84 -8.39 2.86 0.23
CA THR A 84 -8.89 1.97 -0.84
C THR A 84 -10.21 2.53 -1.36
N LEU A 85 -10.23 2.91 -2.63
CA LEU A 85 -11.37 3.55 -3.24
C LEU A 85 -11.74 2.87 -4.56
N THR A 86 -13.03 2.92 -4.90
CA THR A 86 -13.44 2.64 -6.29
C THR A 86 -13.24 3.91 -7.11
N PRO A 87 -13.19 3.79 -8.46
CA PRO A 87 -13.10 4.98 -9.30
C PRO A 87 -14.22 5.99 -9.06
N GLU A 88 -15.42 5.52 -8.73
CA GLU A 88 -16.54 6.40 -8.42
C GLU A 88 -16.32 7.16 -7.14
N GLU A 89 -15.81 6.49 -6.11
CA GLU A 89 -15.52 7.13 -4.81
C GLU A 89 -14.41 8.16 -4.95
N ASP A 90 -13.45 7.92 -5.82
CA ASP A 90 -12.32 8.82 -6.03
C ASP A 90 -12.73 10.12 -6.72
N ARG A 91 -13.85 10.11 -7.43
CA ARG A 91 -14.34 11.30 -8.13
C ARG A 91 -15.11 12.27 -7.24
N ASN A 92 -15.46 11.86 -6.05
CA ASN A 92 -16.23 12.70 -5.11
C ASN A 92 -15.34 13.56 -4.23
#